data_f30c5e416fe5d9e8be2893c8d19c2723
#
_entry.id   f30c5e416fe5d9e8be2893c8d19c2723
#
_cell.length_a   1.000
_cell.length_b   1.000
_cell.length_c   1.000
_cell.angle_alpha   90.00
_cell.angle_beta   90.00
_cell.angle_gamma   90.00
#
_symmetry.space_group_name_H-M   'P 1'
#
loop_
_entity.id
_entity.type
_entity.pdbx_description
1 polymer ?
#
loop_
_entity_poly.entity_id
_entity_poly.type
_entity_poly.pdbx_seq_one_letter_code
_entity_poly.pdbx_strand_id
1 'polypeptide(L)'
;MQHRHSSIRIVDNLAEITRHHDRQVLEKSLLKTLNELFPAQSLRLFRIKRHDLMHDISLLAFCVNDVISSSEQHPKLNQETADELTAAMTEAIDKEDIVSYRPAEETGWNVIYPAYDSHGEIFASLVHHCQELPSSIDQRLVHGILRVYANYLALIDKSQRDKLTGLYNR
;
A
#
# COMPACT_ATOMS: atom_id res chain seq x y z
N MET A 1 6.40 -26.50 8.44
CA MET A 1 5.06 -26.36 9.05
C MET A 1 4.50 -24.94 9.06
N GLN A 2 5.31 -23.92 9.23
CA GLN A 2 4.85 -22.51 9.18
C GLN A 2 4.30 -22.09 7.81
N HIS A 3 4.78 -22.67 6.71
CA HIS A 3 4.35 -22.30 5.34
C HIS A 3 2.91 -22.67 4.98
N ARG A 4 2.36 -23.77 5.51
CA ARG A 4 0.96 -24.17 5.22
C ARG A 4 -0.06 -23.26 5.89
N HIS A 5 0.18 -22.87 7.15
CA HIS A 5 -0.70 -21.96 7.87
C HIS A 5 -0.64 -20.55 7.25
N SER A 6 0.54 -20.11 6.76
CA SER A 6 0.69 -18.83 6.07
C SER A 6 -0.12 -18.77 4.77
N SER A 7 -0.15 -19.86 3.96
CA SER A 7 -0.89 -19.89 2.69
C SER A 7 -2.40 -19.81 2.91
N ILE A 8 -2.96 -20.54 3.91
CA ILE A 8 -4.37 -20.47 4.26
C ILE A 8 -4.74 -19.07 4.77
N ARG A 9 -3.90 -18.47 5.62
CA ARG A 9 -4.11 -17.11 6.12
C ARG A 9 -4.08 -16.07 5.01
N ILE A 10 -3.20 -16.23 4.02
CA ILE A 10 -3.14 -15.34 2.85
C ILE A 10 -4.46 -15.38 2.08
N VAL A 11 -5.00 -16.57 1.80
CA VAL A 11 -6.26 -16.73 1.09
C VAL A 11 -7.41 -16.10 1.88
N ASP A 12 -7.51 -16.40 3.19
CA ASP A 12 -8.54 -15.81 4.05
C ASP A 12 -8.45 -14.30 4.13
N ASN A 13 -7.23 -13.75 4.19
CA ASN A 13 -6.99 -12.33 4.26
C ASN A 13 -7.31 -11.63 2.93
N LEU A 14 -7.02 -12.27 1.79
CA LEU A 14 -7.42 -11.76 0.48
C LEU A 14 -8.94 -11.75 0.33
N ALA A 15 -9.62 -12.80 0.81
CA ALA A 15 -11.08 -12.84 0.83
C ALA A 15 -11.66 -11.73 1.71
N GLU A 16 -11.04 -11.43 2.85
CA GLU A 16 -11.46 -10.34 3.74
C GLU A 16 -11.27 -8.97 3.09
N ILE A 17 -10.16 -8.73 2.41
CA ILE A 17 -9.91 -7.49 1.67
C ILE A 17 -11.00 -7.26 0.61
N THR A 18 -11.32 -8.28 -0.16
CA THR A 18 -12.28 -8.18 -1.27
C THR A 18 -13.76 -8.18 -0.81
N ARG A 19 -14.02 -8.41 0.46
CA ARG A 19 -15.37 -8.35 1.04
C ARG A 19 -15.93 -6.93 1.16
N HIS A 20 -15.07 -5.93 1.27
CA HIS A 20 -15.47 -4.56 1.52
C HIS A 20 -15.61 -3.76 0.21
N HIS A 21 -16.65 -2.92 0.14
CA HIS A 21 -16.89 -2.00 -0.98
C HIS A 21 -16.60 -0.56 -0.63
N ASP A 22 -16.29 -0.26 0.63
CA ASP A 22 -15.87 1.05 1.09
C ASP A 22 -14.35 1.16 1.00
N ARG A 23 -13.87 2.21 0.32
CA ARG A 23 -12.44 2.44 0.09
C ARG A 23 -11.64 2.55 1.39
N GLN A 24 -12.14 3.30 2.37
CA GLN A 24 -11.43 3.48 3.65
C GLN A 24 -11.34 2.19 4.44
N VAL A 25 -12.43 1.43 4.46
CA VAL A 25 -12.46 0.10 5.11
C VAL A 25 -11.51 -0.84 4.40
N LEU A 26 -11.46 -0.79 3.07
CA LEU A 26 -10.55 -1.60 2.25
C LEU A 26 -9.09 -1.27 2.54
N GLU A 27 -8.73 0.00 2.64
CA GLU A 27 -7.37 0.45 2.97
C GLU A 27 -6.94 -0.03 4.36
N LYS A 28 -7.79 0.09 5.35
CA LYS A 28 -7.52 -0.41 6.71
C LYS A 28 -7.42 -1.93 6.76
N SER A 29 -8.27 -2.63 6.03
CA SER A 29 -8.22 -4.09 5.91
C SER A 29 -6.93 -4.57 5.24
N LEU A 30 -6.47 -3.86 4.22
CA LEU A 30 -5.18 -4.11 3.58
C LEU A 30 -4.02 -4.00 4.57
N LEU A 31 -3.95 -2.90 5.32
CA LEU A 31 -2.89 -2.69 6.31
C LEU A 31 -2.95 -3.73 7.43
N LYS A 32 -4.13 -4.08 7.91
CA LYS A 32 -4.32 -5.14 8.90
C LYS A 32 -3.79 -6.47 8.39
N THR A 33 -4.16 -6.86 7.19
CA THR A 33 -3.71 -8.09 6.53
C THR A 33 -2.18 -8.13 6.41
N LEU A 34 -1.59 -7.06 5.90
CA LEU A 34 -0.14 -6.97 5.73
C LEU A 34 0.59 -7.02 7.07
N ASN A 35 0.06 -6.36 8.10
CA ASN A 35 0.66 -6.37 9.43
C ASN A 35 0.58 -7.75 10.10
N GLU A 36 -0.49 -8.50 9.87
CA GLU A 36 -0.62 -9.86 10.38
C GLU A 36 0.32 -10.85 9.69
N LEU A 37 0.50 -10.71 8.38
CA LEU A 37 1.36 -11.59 7.59
C LEU A 37 2.85 -11.25 7.69
N PHE A 38 3.16 -9.97 7.74
CA PHE A 38 4.53 -9.44 7.74
C PHE A 38 4.67 -8.42 8.87
N PRO A 39 4.98 -8.90 10.10
CA PRO A 39 5.13 -8.00 11.24
C PRO A 39 6.09 -6.85 10.94
N ALA A 40 5.62 -5.65 11.12
CA ALA A 40 6.35 -4.43 10.80
C ALA A 40 6.36 -3.50 12.01
N GLN A 41 7.36 -2.64 12.09
CA GLN A 41 7.33 -1.53 13.05
C GLN A 41 6.29 -0.50 12.62
N SER A 42 6.20 -0.25 11.32
CA SER A 42 5.13 0.58 10.77
C SER A 42 4.85 0.23 9.31
N LEU A 43 3.61 0.46 8.92
CA LEU A 43 3.14 0.41 7.54
C LEU A 43 2.45 1.74 7.23
N ARG A 44 2.78 2.33 6.09
CA ARG A 44 2.16 3.57 5.63
C ARG A 44 1.70 3.38 4.19
N LEU A 45 0.44 3.64 3.93
CA LEU A 45 -0.15 3.55 2.60
C LEU A 45 -0.36 4.95 2.05
N PHE A 46 0.24 5.24 0.92
CA PHE A 46 0.15 6.53 0.24
C PHE A 46 -0.64 6.39 -1.05
N ARG A 47 -1.47 7.39 -1.32
CA ARG A 47 -2.08 7.58 -2.63
C ARG A 47 -1.14 8.38 -3.51
N ILE A 48 -1.03 7.96 -4.77
CA ILE A 48 -0.21 8.66 -5.75
C ILE A 48 -1.10 9.06 -6.92
N LYS A 49 -1.12 10.37 -7.20
CA LYS A 49 -1.77 10.91 -8.39
C LYS A 49 -0.71 11.54 -9.27
N ARG A 50 -0.76 11.25 -10.55
CA ARG A 50 0.11 11.87 -11.52
C ARG A 50 -0.51 13.18 -12.00
N HIS A 51 0.24 14.27 -11.85
CA HIS A 51 -0.09 15.58 -12.41
C HIS A 51 1.08 16.05 -13.26
N ASP A 52 0.90 16.06 -14.59
CA ASP A 52 1.93 16.45 -15.56
C ASP A 52 3.27 15.72 -15.33
N LEU A 53 4.30 16.43 -14.89
CA LEU A 53 5.63 15.90 -14.60
C LEU A 53 5.86 15.58 -13.12
N MET A 54 4.86 15.83 -12.26
CA MET A 54 4.99 15.64 -10.82
C MET A 54 3.99 14.61 -10.31
N HIS A 55 4.36 13.96 -9.21
CA HIS A 55 3.47 13.07 -8.48
C HIS A 55 2.95 13.77 -7.22
N ASP A 56 1.64 13.78 -7.05
CA ASP A 56 1.01 14.21 -5.82
C ASP A 56 0.87 13.01 -4.90
N ILE A 57 1.51 13.07 -3.74
CA ILE A 57 1.62 11.96 -2.78
C ILE A 57 0.90 12.36 -1.50
N SER A 58 -0.09 11.58 -1.10
CA SER A 58 -0.85 11.81 0.13
C SER A 58 -0.99 10.53 0.95
N LEU A 59 -0.80 10.64 2.27
CA LEU A 59 -0.99 9.52 3.18
C LEU A 59 -2.48 9.17 3.29
N LEU A 60 -2.82 7.91 3.11
CA LEU A 60 -4.19 7.40 3.25
C LEU A 60 -4.44 6.83 4.65
N ALA A 61 -3.59 5.91 5.07
CA ALA A 61 -3.70 5.22 6.34
C ALA A 61 -2.32 4.71 6.78
N PHE A 62 -2.18 4.44 8.07
CA PHE A 62 -0.95 3.89 8.60
C PHE A 62 -1.23 2.91 9.74
N CYS A 63 -0.28 2.03 10.00
CA CYS A 63 -0.29 1.07 11.09
C CYS A 63 1.02 1.22 11.88
N VAL A 64 0.91 1.46 13.18
CA VAL A 64 2.04 1.52 14.10
C VAL A 64 1.65 0.77 15.37
N ASN A 65 2.51 -0.13 15.83
CA ASN A 65 2.25 -0.94 17.03
C ASN A 65 0.88 -1.64 16.98
N ASP A 66 0.55 -2.25 15.85
CA ASP A 66 -0.71 -2.96 15.60
C ASP A 66 -1.97 -2.08 15.62
N VAL A 67 -1.82 -0.77 15.71
CA VAL A 67 -2.93 0.18 15.67
C VAL A 67 -3.00 0.82 14.28
N ILE A 68 -4.16 0.64 13.63
CA ILE A 68 -4.42 1.20 12.30
C ILE A 68 -5.20 2.51 12.47
N SER A 69 -4.72 3.55 11.83
CA SER A 69 -5.28 4.90 11.94
C SER A 69 -5.36 5.58 10.58
N SER A 70 -6.23 6.59 10.50
CA SER A 70 -6.33 7.45 9.31
C SER A 70 -5.18 8.47 9.28
N SER A 71 -4.98 9.07 8.11
CA SER A 71 -3.90 10.04 7.88
C SER A 71 -3.91 11.24 8.83
N GLU A 72 -5.08 11.66 9.29
CA GLU A 72 -5.23 12.81 10.18
C GLU A 72 -4.52 12.65 11.53
N GLN A 73 -4.33 11.40 11.96
CA GLN A 73 -3.70 11.06 13.23
C GLN A 73 -2.19 10.81 13.12
N HIS A 74 -1.63 10.90 11.92
CA HIS A 74 -0.21 10.66 11.70
C HIS A 74 0.62 11.86 12.18
N PRO A 75 1.68 11.63 12.98
CA PRO A 75 2.62 12.70 13.34
C PRO A 75 3.24 13.31 12.07
N LYS A 76 3.41 14.62 12.06
CA LYS A 76 4.10 15.28 10.94
C LYS A 76 5.56 14.81 10.88
N LEU A 77 5.97 14.39 9.70
CA LEU A 77 7.38 14.08 9.44
C LEU A 77 8.16 15.40 9.39
N ASN A 78 9.42 15.37 9.86
CA ASN A 78 10.30 16.49 9.61
C ASN A 78 10.63 16.58 8.11
N GLN A 79 11.13 17.74 7.65
CA GLN A 79 11.35 17.97 6.22
C GLN A 79 12.36 17.00 5.62
N GLU A 80 13.45 16.72 6.33
CA GLU A 80 14.49 15.80 5.87
C GLU A 80 13.95 14.38 5.65
N THR A 81 13.21 13.85 6.62
CA THR A 81 12.59 12.53 6.52
C THR A 81 11.54 12.49 5.39
N ALA A 82 10.76 13.55 5.23
CA ALA A 82 9.78 13.65 4.16
C ALA A 82 10.44 13.69 2.78
N ASP A 83 11.54 14.44 2.62
CA ASP A 83 12.29 14.53 1.37
C ASP A 83 12.94 13.20 1.01
N GLU A 84 13.56 12.52 1.98
CA GLU A 84 14.16 11.21 1.81
C GLU A 84 13.11 10.17 1.35
N LEU A 85 11.96 10.15 2.00
CA LEU A 85 10.87 9.27 1.65
C LEU A 85 10.30 9.55 0.26
N THR A 86 10.09 10.82 -0.07
CA THR A 86 9.60 11.25 -1.39
C THR A 86 10.57 10.86 -2.50
N ALA A 87 11.87 11.06 -2.29
CA ALA A 87 12.91 10.66 -3.24
C ALA A 87 12.90 9.15 -3.48
N ALA A 88 12.78 8.35 -2.43
CA ALA A 88 12.74 6.90 -2.53
C ALA A 88 11.45 6.40 -3.22
N MET A 89 10.31 7.02 -2.93
CA MET A 89 9.06 6.70 -3.64
C MET A 89 9.14 7.04 -5.14
N THR A 90 9.71 8.18 -5.48
CA THR A 90 9.92 8.57 -6.88
C THR A 90 10.84 7.58 -7.59
N GLU A 91 11.92 7.15 -6.95
CA GLU A 91 12.82 6.13 -7.49
C GLU A 91 12.06 4.81 -7.75
N ALA A 92 11.24 4.35 -6.82
CA ALA A 92 10.46 3.13 -6.97
C ALA A 92 9.47 3.22 -8.14
N ILE A 93 8.84 4.37 -8.31
CA ILE A 93 7.92 4.63 -9.42
C ILE A 93 8.66 4.63 -10.76
N ASP A 94 9.78 5.32 -10.85
CA ASP A 94 10.56 5.44 -12.09
C ASP A 94 11.15 4.09 -12.52
N LYS A 95 11.59 3.28 -11.56
CA LYS A 95 12.13 1.94 -11.82
C LYS A 95 11.05 0.87 -11.99
N GLU A 96 9.80 1.19 -11.64
CA GLU A 96 8.70 0.22 -11.58
C GLU A 96 9.06 -1.01 -10.72
N ASP A 97 9.79 -0.80 -9.63
CA ASP A 97 10.32 -1.87 -8.79
C ASP A 97 10.33 -1.47 -7.31
N ILE A 98 10.50 -2.48 -6.46
CA ILE A 98 10.64 -2.32 -5.01
C ILE A 98 11.98 -1.65 -4.73
N VAL A 99 11.95 -0.61 -3.89
CA VAL A 99 13.15 0.10 -3.43
C VAL A 99 13.26 -0.03 -1.92
N SER A 100 14.43 -0.35 -1.43
CA SER A 100 14.72 -0.37 -0.01
C SER A 100 15.87 0.58 0.33
N TYR A 101 15.76 1.24 1.46
CA TYR A 101 16.80 2.14 1.94
C TYR A 101 16.82 2.20 3.47
N ARG A 102 17.93 2.64 4.04
CA ARG A 102 18.06 2.90 5.47
C ARG A 102 17.75 4.38 5.74
N PRO A 103 16.69 4.69 6.51
CA PRO A 103 16.41 6.07 6.85
C PRO A 103 17.50 6.67 7.76
N ALA A 104 17.78 7.96 7.61
CA ALA A 104 18.87 8.62 8.32
C ALA A 104 18.63 8.70 9.84
N GLU A 105 17.37 8.90 10.25
CA GLU A 105 17.02 9.13 11.66
C GLU A 105 16.48 7.90 12.40
N GLU A 106 16.23 6.81 11.69
CA GLU A 106 15.66 5.58 12.26
C GLU A 106 16.54 4.37 11.99
N THR A 107 16.54 3.41 12.91
CA THR A 107 17.19 2.11 12.68
C THR A 107 16.31 1.24 11.78
N GLY A 108 16.95 0.33 11.05
CA GLY A 108 16.23 -0.60 10.19
C GLY A 108 16.15 -0.15 8.74
N TRP A 109 15.10 -0.60 8.06
CA TRP A 109 14.92 -0.42 6.63
C TRP A 109 13.52 0.13 6.33
N ASN A 110 13.44 1.03 5.37
CA ASN A 110 12.20 1.32 4.67
C ASN A 110 12.17 0.58 3.34
N VAL A 111 11.13 -0.21 3.13
CA VAL A 111 10.89 -0.92 1.87
C VAL A 111 9.66 -0.31 1.20
N ILE A 112 9.82 0.15 -0.01
CA ILE A 112 8.79 0.84 -0.79
C ILE A 112 8.27 -0.08 -1.87
N TYR A 113 6.97 -0.32 -1.87
CA TYR A 113 6.26 -1.13 -2.85
C TYR A 113 5.35 -0.22 -3.68
N PRO A 114 5.70 0.06 -4.94
CA PRO A 114 4.79 0.78 -5.82
C PRO A 114 3.65 -0.14 -6.25
N ALA A 115 2.44 0.39 -6.31
CA ALA A 115 1.26 -0.36 -6.72
C ALA A 115 0.64 0.25 -7.98
N TYR A 116 0.48 -0.57 -9.00
CA TYR A 116 -0.04 -0.19 -10.31
C TYR A 116 -1.39 -0.84 -10.53
N ASP A 117 -2.27 -0.13 -11.24
CA ASP A 117 -3.55 -0.68 -11.67
C ASP A 117 -3.39 -1.61 -12.89
N SER A 118 -4.51 -2.13 -13.40
CA SER A 118 -4.54 -3.01 -14.56
C SER A 118 -4.10 -2.33 -15.87
N HIS A 119 -4.04 -1.00 -15.89
CA HIS A 119 -3.58 -0.20 -17.03
C HIS A 119 -2.11 0.20 -16.93
N GLY A 120 -1.40 -0.24 -15.89
CA GLY A 120 -0.02 0.11 -15.64
C GLY A 120 0.20 1.51 -15.06
N GLU A 121 -0.87 2.16 -14.60
CA GLU A 121 -0.76 3.47 -13.96
C GLU A 121 -0.52 3.32 -12.46
N ILE A 122 0.42 4.10 -11.92
CA ILE A 122 0.67 4.15 -10.49
C ILE A 122 -0.53 4.75 -9.76
N PHE A 123 -0.97 4.12 -8.69
CA PHE A 123 -2.07 4.66 -7.90
C PHE A 123 -1.78 4.72 -6.40
N ALA A 124 -0.87 3.90 -5.90
CA ALA A 124 -0.51 3.86 -4.49
C ALA A 124 0.94 3.41 -4.28
N SER A 125 1.45 3.66 -3.09
CA SER A 125 2.72 3.15 -2.61
C SER A 125 2.59 2.72 -1.16
N LEU A 126 3.13 1.56 -0.83
CA LEU A 126 3.24 1.07 0.54
C LEU A 126 4.66 1.28 1.03
N VAL A 127 4.81 1.86 2.21
CA VAL A 127 6.10 1.98 2.90
C VAL A 127 6.08 1.06 4.13
N HIS A 128 6.93 0.07 4.12
CA HIS A 128 7.08 -0.94 5.16
C HIS A 128 8.38 -0.67 5.93
N HIS A 129 8.28 -0.24 7.18
CA HIS A 129 9.43 -0.05 8.04
C HIS A 129 9.67 -1.30 8.89
N CYS A 130 10.85 -1.87 8.79
CA CYS A 130 11.23 -3.13 9.45
C CYS A 130 12.69 -3.11 9.91
N GLN A 131 13.01 -3.86 10.94
CA GLN A 131 14.40 -3.97 11.42
C GLN A 131 15.30 -4.75 10.47
N GLU A 132 14.78 -5.84 9.92
CA GLU A 132 15.48 -6.68 8.97
C GLU A 132 14.80 -6.61 7.61
N LEU A 133 15.60 -6.59 6.56
CA LEU A 133 15.08 -6.57 5.19
C LEU A 133 14.28 -7.86 4.92
N PRO A 134 13.04 -7.77 4.44
CA PRO A 134 12.25 -8.95 4.09
C PRO A 134 12.93 -9.78 3.00
N SER A 135 12.69 -11.08 3.02
CA SER A 135 13.16 -11.97 1.95
C SER A 135 12.53 -11.59 0.60
N SER A 136 13.16 -12.00 -0.49
CA SER A 136 12.60 -11.75 -1.83
C SER A 136 11.23 -12.39 -2.02
N ILE A 137 10.97 -13.53 -1.38
CA ILE A 137 9.67 -14.20 -1.40
C ILE A 137 8.63 -13.34 -0.67
N ASP A 138 8.95 -12.84 0.51
CA ASP A 138 8.05 -11.97 1.28
C ASP A 138 7.76 -10.67 0.53
N GLN A 139 8.76 -10.08 -0.09
CA GLN A 139 8.57 -8.88 -0.92
C GLN A 139 7.62 -9.14 -2.09
N ARG A 140 7.74 -10.29 -2.75
CA ARG A 140 6.81 -10.69 -3.83
C ARG A 140 5.39 -10.91 -3.31
N LEU A 141 5.23 -11.48 -2.14
CA LEU A 141 3.91 -11.68 -1.53
C LEU A 141 3.23 -10.35 -1.20
N VAL A 142 3.97 -9.41 -0.61
CA VAL A 142 3.45 -8.06 -0.36
C VAL A 142 3.03 -7.39 -1.66
N HIS A 143 3.87 -7.46 -2.68
CA HIS A 143 3.58 -6.88 -3.99
C HIS A 143 2.36 -7.53 -4.65
N GLY A 144 2.21 -8.85 -4.53
CA GLY A 144 1.05 -9.59 -5.01
C GLY A 144 -0.25 -9.19 -4.31
N ILE A 145 -0.22 -9.00 -3.00
CA ILE A 145 -1.36 -8.53 -2.21
C ILE A 145 -1.77 -7.12 -2.65
N LEU A 146 -0.80 -6.24 -2.85
CA LEU A 146 -1.05 -4.88 -3.36
C LEU A 146 -1.70 -4.89 -4.75
N ARG A 147 -1.30 -5.80 -5.63
CA ARG A 147 -1.92 -5.96 -6.96
C ARG A 147 -3.37 -6.41 -6.86
N VAL A 148 -3.69 -7.34 -5.96
CA VAL A 148 -5.08 -7.75 -5.70
C VAL A 148 -5.91 -6.56 -5.23
N TYR A 149 -5.38 -5.80 -4.29
CA TYR A 149 -6.00 -4.56 -3.80
C TYR A 149 -6.24 -3.57 -4.95
N ALA A 150 -5.22 -3.35 -5.79
CA ALA A 150 -5.31 -2.46 -6.94
C ALA A 150 -6.42 -2.85 -7.92
N ASN A 151 -6.44 -4.12 -8.29
CA ASN A 151 -7.42 -4.64 -9.23
C ASN A 151 -8.83 -4.54 -8.66
N TYR A 152 -8.99 -4.83 -7.38
CA TYR A 152 -10.29 -4.74 -6.72
C TYR A 152 -10.78 -3.31 -6.62
N LEU A 153 -9.90 -2.38 -6.30
CA LEU A 153 -10.22 -0.95 -6.24
C LEU A 153 -10.67 -0.41 -7.61
N ALA A 154 -9.99 -0.83 -8.68
CA ALA A 154 -10.37 -0.48 -10.05
C ALA A 154 -11.77 -1.00 -10.39
N LEU A 155 -12.13 -2.21 -9.96
CA LEU A 155 -13.47 -2.77 -10.14
C LEU A 155 -14.53 -1.97 -9.38
N ILE A 156 -14.26 -1.55 -8.16
CA ILE A 156 -15.17 -0.70 -7.38
C ILE A 156 -15.39 0.64 -8.10
N ASP A 157 -14.34 1.29 -8.53
CA ASP A 157 -14.42 2.58 -9.24
C ASP A 157 -15.21 2.43 -10.54
N LYS A 158 -15.02 1.36 -11.30
CA LYS A 158 -15.77 1.06 -12.52
C LYS A 158 -17.25 0.83 -12.22
N SER A 159 -17.56 0.03 -11.22
CA SER A 159 -18.94 -0.27 -10.80
C SER A 159 -19.69 1.01 -10.40
N GLN A 160 -19.05 1.91 -9.67
CA GLN A 160 -19.64 3.20 -9.30
C GLN A 160 -19.89 4.10 -10.51
N ARG A 161 -18.95 4.16 -11.47
CA ARG A 161 -19.13 4.89 -12.71
C ARG A 161 -20.27 4.34 -13.56
N ASP A 162 -20.36 3.03 -13.70
CA ASP A 162 -21.44 2.37 -14.47
C ASP A 162 -22.81 2.63 -13.85
N LYS A 163 -22.92 2.69 -12.53
CA LYS A 163 -24.16 3.08 -11.84
C LYS A 163 -24.56 4.51 -12.15
N LEU A 164 -23.61 5.45 -12.17
CA LEU A 164 -23.86 6.85 -12.49
C LEU A 164 -24.26 7.04 -13.95
N THR A 165 -23.53 6.39 -14.88
CA THR A 165 -23.83 6.48 -16.31
C THR A 165 -25.09 5.70 -16.70
N GLY A 166 -25.39 4.60 -16.04
CA GLY A 166 -26.60 3.79 -16.25
C GLY A 166 -27.89 4.54 -15.97
N LEU A 167 -27.87 5.58 -15.13
CA LEU A 167 -29.00 6.44 -14.84
C LEU A 167 -29.31 7.43 -15.99
N TYR A 168 -28.30 7.72 -16.83
CA TYR A 168 -28.44 8.68 -17.94
C TYR A 168 -28.69 8.01 -19.30
N ASN A 169 -28.47 6.72 -19.42
CA ASN A 169 -28.61 5.97 -20.68
C ASN A 169 -29.96 5.24 -20.82
N ARG A 170 -30.86 5.53 -19.95
CA ARG A 170 -32.25 5.07 -20.05
C ARG A 170 -33.15 6.23 -20.41
#